data_751e2f6af7c16abd4371fc0d7bd44054
#
_entry.id   751e2f6af7c16abd4371fc0d7bd44054
#
_cell.length_a   1.000
_cell.length_b   1.000
_cell.length_c   1.000
_cell.angle_alpha   90.00
_cell.angle_beta   90.00
_cell.angle_gamma   90.00
#
_symmetry.space_group_name_H-M   'P 1'
#
loop_
_entity.id
_entity.type
_entity.pdbx_description
1 polymer ?
#
loop_
_entity_poly.entity_id
_entity_poly.type
_entity_poly.pdbx_seq_one_letter_code
_entity_poly.pdbx_strand_id
1 'polypeptide(L)'
;MPKTLILFDFDGTIADTKSIAFKAYQVIAKHYGIEMESEAQMNALNQLSIKDRLKAYNVPLYKVPTLIKKSSEIMHETIQEAQIFEGMEALLRTLKARGHTIAIVSSNRKSIIEAFLNSHQLDIFDALIGKAPMFKKEKSIKKMMKHFHAKKHETIYIGDEVRDIEASKRLGIDVLGVAWGYDAQSLLKASAPNNLFDTVDDLTKYLLTL
;
A
#
# COMPACT_ATOMS: atom_id res chain seq x y z
N MET A 1 0.89 26.05 -0.42
CA MET A 1 0.01 25.81 0.74
C MET A 1 0.36 24.45 1.31
N PRO A 2 0.42 24.28 2.62
CA PRO A 2 0.70 22.98 3.22
C PRO A 2 -0.34 21.95 2.79
N LYS A 3 0.08 20.72 2.55
CA LYS A 3 -0.86 19.63 2.24
C LYS A 3 -1.66 19.30 3.50
N THR A 4 -2.97 19.28 3.37
CA THR A 4 -3.87 19.05 4.50
C THR A 4 -4.31 17.60 4.64
N LEU A 5 -4.35 16.86 3.51
CA LEU A 5 -4.74 15.45 3.47
C LEU A 5 -3.61 14.57 2.93
N ILE A 6 -3.09 13.70 3.78
CA ILE A 6 -2.05 12.74 3.42
C ILE A 6 -2.65 11.33 3.50
N LEU A 7 -2.75 10.66 2.37
CA LEU A 7 -3.30 9.33 2.23
C LEU A 7 -2.17 8.32 2.12
N PHE A 8 -2.26 7.25 2.88
CA PHE A 8 -1.29 6.16 2.85
C PHE A 8 -1.93 4.87 2.31
N ASP A 9 -1.18 4.10 1.52
CA ASP A 9 -1.42 2.67 1.45
C ASP A 9 -1.03 2.03 2.77
N PHE A 10 -1.38 0.77 2.97
CA PHE A 10 -1.12 0.04 4.21
C PHE A 10 -0.01 -0.99 4.02
N ASP A 11 -0.29 -2.03 3.23
CA ASP A 11 0.64 -3.14 2.99
C ASP A 11 1.84 -2.67 2.18
N GLY A 12 3.06 -2.93 2.65
CA GLY A 12 4.28 -2.47 1.97
C GLY A 12 4.58 -0.98 2.11
N THR A 13 3.69 -0.19 2.70
CA THR A 13 3.89 1.24 2.93
C THR A 13 4.03 1.56 4.41
N ILE A 14 3.03 1.21 5.24
CA ILE A 14 3.05 1.38 6.70
C ILE A 14 3.52 0.10 7.37
N ALA A 15 2.93 -1.03 6.98
CA ALA A 15 3.19 -2.35 7.54
C ALA A 15 4.10 -3.17 6.64
N ASP A 16 5.15 -3.78 7.19
CA ASP A 16 5.95 -4.77 6.49
C ASP A 16 5.22 -6.11 6.48
N THR A 17 4.42 -6.29 5.47
CA THR A 17 3.64 -7.51 5.23
C THR A 17 4.25 -8.44 4.19
N LYS A 18 5.51 -8.22 3.76
CA LYS A 18 6.15 -9.01 2.70
C LYS A 18 6.25 -10.50 3.03
N SER A 19 6.68 -10.84 4.24
CA SER A 19 6.78 -12.24 4.69
C SER A 19 5.40 -12.93 4.73
N ILE A 20 4.37 -12.21 5.16
CA ILE A 20 2.99 -12.69 5.19
C ILE A 20 2.45 -12.90 3.77
N ALA A 21 2.71 -11.93 2.88
CA ALA A 21 2.35 -12.06 1.48
C ALA A 21 3.06 -13.26 0.81
N PHE A 22 4.32 -13.50 1.14
CA PHE A 22 5.05 -14.66 0.64
C PHE A 22 4.41 -15.98 1.08
N LYS A 23 4.05 -16.12 2.37
CA LYS A 23 3.29 -17.28 2.87
C LYS A 23 1.97 -17.46 2.10
N ALA A 24 1.23 -16.36 1.89
CA ALA A 24 -0.02 -16.39 1.14
C ALA A 24 0.19 -16.81 -0.33
N TYR A 25 1.24 -16.31 -0.97
CA TYR A 25 1.63 -16.71 -2.32
C TYR A 25 1.98 -18.20 -2.41
N GLN A 26 2.75 -18.75 -1.47
CA GLN A 26 3.10 -20.18 -1.43
C GLN A 26 1.86 -21.07 -1.36
N VAL A 27 0.91 -20.74 -0.48
CA VAL A 27 -0.35 -21.49 -0.33
C VAL A 27 -1.18 -21.43 -1.62
N ILE A 28 -1.25 -20.27 -2.24
CA ILE A 28 -1.99 -20.07 -3.50
C ILE A 28 -1.28 -20.79 -4.65
N ALA A 29 0.03 -20.62 -4.79
CA ALA A 29 0.84 -21.24 -5.83
C ALA A 29 0.70 -22.77 -5.82
N LYS A 30 0.82 -23.38 -4.64
CA LYS A 30 0.62 -24.82 -4.45
C LYS A 30 -0.74 -25.30 -4.94
N HIS A 31 -1.82 -24.51 -4.75
CA HIS A 31 -3.16 -24.83 -5.23
C HIS A 31 -3.25 -24.85 -6.78
N TYR A 32 -2.36 -24.15 -7.45
CA TYR A 32 -2.27 -24.10 -8.93
C TYR A 32 -1.16 -24.99 -9.50
N GLY A 33 -0.54 -25.85 -8.68
CA GLY A 33 0.56 -26.70 -9.11
C GLY A 33 1.86 -25.94 -9.41
N ILE A 34 1.99 -24.72 -8.86
CA ILE A 34 3.18 -23.88 -9.00
C ILE A 34 4.01 -24.06 -7.73
N GLU A 35 5.23 -24.54 -7.88
CA GLU A 35 6.18 -24.61 -6.78
C GLU A 35 6.86 -23.25 -6.60
N MET A 36 6.63 -22.62 -5.46
CA MET A 36 7.28 -21.38 -5.07
C MET A 36 8.13 -21.64 -3.83
N GLU A 37 9.42 -21.91 -4.05
CA GLU A 37 10.31 -22.44 -3.03
C GLU A 37 11.19 -21.34 -2.38
N SER A 38 11.33 -20.18 -3.01
CA SER A 38 12.28 -19.18 -2.54
C SER A 38 11.77 -17.73 -2.62
N GLU A 39 12.30 -16.89 -1.72
CA GLU A 39 12.12 -15.44 -1.79
C GLU A 39 12.70 -14.83 -3.08
N ALA A 40 13.73 -15.45 -3.67
CA ALA A 40 14.30 -15.01 -4.94
C ALA A 40 13.28 -15.07 -6.07
N GLN A 41 12.43 -16.12 -6.10
CA GLN A 41 11.32 -16.20 -7.07
C GLN A 41 10.28 -15.13 -6.81
N MET A 42 9.99 -14.82 -5.54
CA MET A 42 9.09 -13.72 -5.19
C MET A 42 9.66 -12.37 -5.63
N ASN A 43 10.95 -12.14 -5.42
CA ASN A 43 11.63 -10.91 -5.85
C ASN A 43 11.62 -10.76 -7.38
N ALA A 44 11.77 -11.87 -8.13
CA ALA A 44 11.61 -11.84 -9.58
C ALA A 44 10.18 -11.46 -9.99
N LEU A 45 9.14 -11.94 -9.28
CA LEU A 45 7.77 -11.54 -9.49
C LEU A 45 7.52 -10.06 -9.17
N ASN A 46 8.19 -9.52 -8.18
CA ASN A 46 8.07 -8.11 -7.81
C ASN A 46 8.65 -7.16 -8.87
N GLN A 47 9.42 -7.67 -9.84
CA GLN A 47 9.82 -6.94 -11.04
C GLN A 47 8.70 -6.83 -12.10
N LEU A 48 7.59 -7.52 -11.90
CA LEU A 48 6.45 -7.51 -12.81
C LEU A 48 5.28 -6.78 -12.17
N SER A 49 4.52 -6.04 -12.98
CA SER A 49 3.24 -5.51 -12.51
C SER A 49 2.30 -6.65 -12.11
N ILE A 50 1.33 -6.39 -11.23
CA ILE A 50 0.33 -7.39 -10.83
C ILE A 50 -0.36 -8.06 -12.02
N LYS A 51 -0.63 -7.30 -13.10
CA LYS A 51 -1.23 -7.83 -14.34
C LYS A 51 -0.31 -8.80 -15.06
N ASP A 52 0.98 -8.49 -15.08
CA ASP A 52 1.98 -9.34 -15.75
C ASP A 52 2.30 -10.58 -14.91
N ARG A 53 2.28 -10.48 -13.59
CA ARG A 53 2.34 -11.65 -12.68
C ARG A 53 1.20 -12.64 -12.97
N LEU A 54 -0.04 -12.14 -13.08
CA LEU A 54 -1.20 -12.99 -13.39
C LEU A 54 -1.06 -13.67 -14.75
N LYS A 55 -0.54 -12.97 -15.77
CA LYS A 55 -0.27 -13.52 -17.11
C LYS A 55 0.84 -14.58 -17.05
N ALA A 56 1.97 -14.30 -16.38
CA ALA A 56 3.10 -15.22 -16.28
C ALA A 56 2.70 -16.57 -15.67
N TYR A 57 1.74 -16.60 -14.77
CA TYR A 57 1.22 -17.82 -14.16
C TYR A 57 -0.09 -18.33 -14.78
N ASN A 58 -0.49 -17.80 -15.94
CA ASN A 58 -1.74 -18.19 -16.60
C ASN A 58 -2.97 -18.12 -15.67
N VAL A 59 -2.99 -17.16 -14.75
CA VAL A 59 -4.11 -16.96 -13.82
C VAL A 59 -5.21 -16.13 -14.49
N PRO A 60 -6.38 -16.72 -14.76
CA PRO A 60 -7.48 -15.98 -15.35
C PRO A 60 -8.00 -14.88 -14.42
N LEU A 61 -8.33 -13.71 -14.98
CA LEU A 61 -8.79 -12.56 -14.22
C LEU A 61 -10.04 -12.85 -13.36
N TYR A 62 -10.92 -13.77 -13.81
CA TYR A 62 -12.12 -14.15 -13.02
C TYR A 62 -11.78 -14.89 -11.73
N LYS A 63 -10.56 -15.47 -11.60
CA LYS A 63 -10.08 -16.12 -10.37
C LYS A 63 -9.49 -15.15 -9.35
N VAL A 64 -9.13 -13.92 -9.77
CA VAL A 64 -8.50 -12.91 -8.90
C VAL A 64 -9.30 -12.63 -7.63
N PRO A 65 -10.65 -12.50 -7.64
CA PRO A 65 -11.41 -12.32 -6.41
C PRO A 65 -11.24 -13.47 -5.39
N THR A 66 -11.17 -14.71 -5.87
CA THR A 66 -10.94 -15.90 -5.02
C THR A 66 -9.54 -15.89 -4.42
N LEU A 67 -8.53 -15.49 -5.20
CA LEU A 67 -7.14 -15.36 -4.72
C LEU A 67 -7.03 -14.29 -3.65
N ILE A 68 -7.63 -13.13 -3.88
CA ILE A 68 -7.69 -12.04 -2.88
C ILE A 68 -8.37 -12.51 -1.59
N LYS A 69 -9.46 -13.28 -1.70
CA LYS A 69 -10.14 -13.82 -0.53
C LYS A 69 -9.23 -14.75 0.28
N LYS A 70 -8.59 -15.73 -0.38
CA LYS A 70 -7.65 -16.66 0.27
C LYS A 70 -6.45 -15.94 0.89
N SER A 71 -5.82 -15.02 0.15
CA SER A 71 -4.73 -14.20 0.68
C SER A 71 -5.16 -13.42 1.91
N SER A 72 -6.35 -12.83 1.88
CA SER A 72 -6.91 -12.06 2.99
C SER A 72 -7.25 -12.91 4.22
N GLU A 73 -7.56 -14.20 4.05
CA GLU A 73 -7.78 -15.14 5.16
C GLU A 73 -6.43 -15.43 5.87
N ILE A 74 -5.38 -15.73 5.10
CA ILE A 74 -4.03 -15.94 5.63
C ILE A 74 -3.52 -14.68 6.33
N MET A 75 -3.69 -13.52 5.71
CA MET A 75 -3.29 -12.24 6.31
C MET A 75 -4.03 -11.96 7.62
N HIS A 76 -5.31 -12.33 7.71
CA HIS A 76 -6.08 -12.13 8.94
C HIS A 76 -5.51 -12.93 10.13
N GLU A 77 -5.03 -14.14 9.86
CA GLU A 77 -4.47 -15.02 10.89
C GLU A 77 -3.06 -14.58 11.34
N THR A 78 -2.31 -13.91 10.46
CA THR A 78 -0.88 -13.63 10.69
C THR A 78 -0.54 -12.14 10.75
N ILE A 79 -1.49 -11.24 10.58
CA ILE A 79 -1.22 -9.78 10.52
C ILE A 79 -0.55 -9.22 11.79
N GLN A 80 -0.77 -9.87 12.93
CA GLN A 80 -0.14 -9.48 14.19
C GLN A 80 1.37 -9.76 14.22
N GLU A 81 1.88 -10.60 13.30
CA GLU A 81 3.32 -10.85 13.11
C GLU A 81 4.01 -9.72 12.34
N ALA A 82 3.24 -8.93 11.58
CA ALA A 82 3.79 -7.84 10.79
C ALA A 82 4.32 -6.72 11.70
N GLN A 83 5.42 -6.09 11.25
CA GLN A 83 6.00 -4.95 11.93
C GLN A 83 5.65 -3.65 11.19
N ILE A 84 5.71 -2.53 11.89
CA ILE A 84 5.72 -1.21 11.27
C ILE A 84 7.11 -0.98 10.69
N PHE A 85 7.21 -0.40 9.49
CA PHE A 85 8.52 0.00 8.96
C PHE A 85 9.21 0.98 9.93
N GLU A 86 10.51 0.78 10.13
CA GLU A 86 11.31 1.58 11.06
C GLU A 86 11.15 3.10 10.74
N GLY A 87 10.90 3.89 11.78
CA GLY A 87 10.66 5.34 11.66
C GLY A 87 9.24 5.75 11.23
N MET A 88 8.42 4.84 10.68
CA MET A 88 7.09 5.18 10.16
C MET A 88 6.15 5.65 11.28
N GLU A 89 6.15 5.01 12.45
CA GLU A 89 5.33 5.46 13.57
C GLU A 89 5.66 6.91 13.98
N ALA A 90 6.96 7.22 14.09
CA ALA A 90 7.41 8.57 14.45
C ALA A 90 6.98 9.60 13.40
N LEU A 91 7.08 9.26 12.12
CA LEU A 91 6.59 10.10 11.01
C LEU A 91 5.09 10.37 11.16
N LEU A 92 4.28 9.33 11.30
CA LEU A 92 2.82 9.45 11.39
C LEU A 92 2.40 10.33 12.59
N ARG A 93 3.00 10.12 13.76
CA ARG A 93 2.74 10.94 14.96
C ARG A 93 3.15 12.40 14.73
N THR A 94 4.28 12.63 14.06
CA THR A 94 4.76 13.99 13.74
C THR A 94 3.81 14.71 12.79
N LEU A 95 3.31 14.03 11.75
CA LEU A 95 2.33 14.61 10.83
C LEU A 95 1.03 15.00 11.55
N LYS A 96 0.55 14.15 12.47
CA LYS A 96 -0.61 14.50 13.30
C LYS A 96 -0.34 15.69 14.20
N ALA A 97 0.80 15.74 14.87
CA ALA A 97 1.18 16.87 15.73
C ALA A 97 1.28 18.20 14.97
N ARG A 98 1.61 18.15 13.67
CA ARG A 98 1.62 19.31 12.76
C ARG A 98 0.24 19.69 12.20
N GLY A 99 -0.81 18.97 12.57
CA GLY A 99 -2.19 19.27 12.16
C GLY A 99 -2.57 18.72 10.79
N HIS A 100 -1.78 17.81 10.20
CA HIS A 100 -2.20 17.14 8.98
C HIS A 100 -3.31 16.13 9.26
N THR A 101 -4.24 16.02 8.30
CA THR A 101 -5.20 14.92 8.25
C THR A 101 -4.53 13.72 7.61
N ILE A 102 -4.45 12.60 8.32
CA ILE A 102 -3.86 11.37 7.81
C ILE A 102 -4.91 10.26 7.74
N ALA A 103 -4.96 9.55 6.61
CA ALA A 103 -5.92 8.48 6.42
C ALA A 103 -5.33 7.32 5.59
N ILE A 104 -5.93 6.14 5.74
CA ILE A 104 -5.52 4.94 5.01
C ILE A 104 -6.52 4.63 3.89
N VAL A 105 -5.99 4.31 2.70
CA VAL A 105 -6.78 3.78 1.58
C VAL A 105 -6.08 2.54 1.04
N SER A 106 -6.52 1.36 1.45
CA SER A 106 -5.89 0.07 1.11
C SER A 106 -6.86 -0.92 0.46
N SER A 107 -6.33 -1.83 -0.33
CA SER A 107 -7.07 -2.97 -0.86
C SER A 107 -7.33 -4.06 0.20
N ASN A 108 -6.64 -4.03 1.32
CA ASN A 108 -6.81 -4.97 2.41
C ASN A 108 -8.16 -4.79 3.13
N ARG A 109 -8.60 -5.77 3.91
CA ARG A 109 -9.83 -5.67 4.70
C ARG A 109 -9.65 -4.66 5.83
N LYS A 110 -10.68 -3.83 6.04
CA LYS A 110 -10.69 -2.86 7.13
C LYS A 110 -10.38 -3.50 8.49
N SER A 111 -10.98 -4.65 8.79
CA SER A 111 -10.77 -5.37 10.06
C SER A 111 -9.32 -5.84 10.26
N ILE A 112 -8.60 -6.18 9.19
CA ILE A 112 -7.19 -6.58 9.25
C ILE A 112 -6.33 -5.37 9.61
N ILE A 113 -6.57 -4.24 8.92
CA ILE A 113 -5.86 -2.99 9.19
C ILE A 113 -6.12 -2.52 10.62
N GLU A 114 -7.37 -2.52 11.06
CA GLU A 114 -7.76 -2.15 12.43
C GLU A 114 -7.09 -3.06 13.48
N ALA A 115 -7.04 -4.37 13.25
CA ALA A 115 -6.35 -5.30 14.14
C ALA A 115 -4.85 -4.98 14.27
N PHE A 116 -4.18 -4.67 13.15
CA PHE A 116 -2.79 -4.24 13.14
C PHE A 116 -2.58 -2.90 13.87
N LEU A 117 -3.39 -1.89 13.56
CA LEU A 117 -3.27 -0.58 14.21
C LEU A 117 -3.49 -0.67 15.71
N ASN A 118 -4.45 -1.48 16.16
CA ASN A 118 -4.72 -1.71 17.57
C ASN A 118 -3.55 -2.41 18.27
N SER A 119 -2.95 -3.45 17.66
CA SER A 119 -1.82 -4.18 18.25
C SER A 119 -0.58 -3.30 18.40
N HIS A 120 -0.41 -2.28 17.53
CA HIS A 120 0.68 -1.31 17.56
C HIS A 120 0.32 0.02 18.23
N GLN A 121 -0.87 0.14 18.83
CA GLN A 121 -1.34 1.36 19.51
C GLN A 121 -1.29 2.61 18.61
N LEU A 122 -1.63 2.44 17.33
CA LEU A 122 -1.65 3.49 16.30
C LEU A 122 -3.06 4.07 16.09
N ASP A 123 -3.67 4.59 17.13
CA ASP A 123 -4.96 5.31 17.06
C ASP A 123 -4.75 6.78 16.65
N ILE A 124 -4.23 7.00 15.45
CA ILE A 124 -3.85 8.33 14.96
C ILE A 124 -4.45 8.69 13.60
N PHE A 125 -5.06 7.73 12.91
CA PHE A 125 -5.66 7.97 11.60
C PHE A 125 -7.07 8.55 11.72
N ASP A 126 -7.34 9.60 10.93
CA ASP A 126 -8.65 10.27 10.91
C ASP A 126 -9.72 9.46 10.19
N ALA A 127 -9.32 8.61 9.26
CA ALA A 127 -10.22 7.71 8.55
C ALA A 127 -9.47 6.53 7.90
N LEU A 128 -10.24 5.47 7.58
CA LEU A 128 -9.75 4.28 6.91
C LEU A 128 -10.76 3.76 5.90
N ILE A 129 -10.31 3.54 4.66
CA ILE A 129 -11.03 2.79 3.64
C ILE A 129 -10.26 1.50 3.36
N GLY A 130 -10.85 0.37 3.73
CA GLY A 130 -10.40 -0.96 3.33
C GLY A 130 -11.17 -1.48 2.12
N LYS A 131 -10.72 -2.60 1.53
CA LYS A 131 -11.30 -3.21 0.32
C LYS A 131 -11.38 -2.23 -0.86
N ALA A 132 -10.42 -1.30 -0.96
CA ALA A 132 -10.32 -0.47 -2.15
C ALA A 132 -10.11 -1.37 -3.38
N PRO A 133 -10.86 -1.17 -4.48
CA PRO A 133 -10.73 -2.03 -5.66
C PRO A 133 -9.32 -1.98 -6.22
N MET A 134 -8.69 -3.15 -6.40
CA MET A 134 -7.28 -3.29 -6.81
C MET A 134 -6.93 -2.47 -8.06
N PHE A 135 -7.81 -2.41 -9.05
CA PHE A 135 -7.59 -1.70 -10.32
C PHE A 135 -8.40 -0.41 -10.46
N LYS A 136 -9.07 0.03 -9.41
CA LYS A 136 -9.90 1.24 -9.38
C LYS A 136 -9.75 1.97 -8.05
N LYS A 137 -8.54 1.99 -7.49
CA LYS A 137 -8.22 2.62 -6.20
C LYS A 137 -8.54 4.11 -6.19
N GLU A 138 -8.49 4.78 -7.36
CA GLU A 138 -8.90 6.17 -7.53
C GLU A 138 -10.32 6.48 -7.03
N LYS A 139 -11.23 5.51 -7.07
CA LYS A 139 -12.59 5.71 -6.53
C LYS A 139 -12.58 5.88 -5.02
N SER A 140 -11.75 5.08 -4.33
CA SER A 140 -11.60 5.15 -2.87
C SER A 140 -10.85 6.42 -2.44
N ILE A 141 -9.80 6.80 -3.17
CA ILE A 141 -9.07 8.06 -2.96
C ILE A 141 -10.03 9.25 -3.12
N LYS A 142 -10.80 9.29 -4.21
CA LYS A 142 -11.80 10.35 -4.45
C LYS A 142 -12.86 10.42 -3.34
N LYS A 143 -13.30 9.26 -2.82
CA LYS A 143 -14.24 9.19 -1.69
C LYS A 143 -13.64 9.81 -0.43
N MET A 144 -12.35 9.52 -0.14
CA MET A 144 -11.64 10.08 1.00
C MET A 144 -11.45 11.59 0.86
N MET A 145 -11.04 12.08 -0.31
CA MET A 145 -10.94 13.52 -0.60
C MET A 145 -12.28 14.23 -0.37
N LYS A 146 -13.39 13.61 -0.83
CA LYS A 146 -14.74 14.18 -0.62
C LYS A 146 -15.12 14.19 0.87
N HIS A 147 -14.78 13.15 1.61
CA HIS A 147 -15.05 13.06 3.05
C HIS A 147 -14.39 14.19 3.83
N PHE A 148 -13.16 14.55 3.49
CA PHE A 148 -12.42 15.64 4.14
C PHE A 148 -12.52 16.99 3.41
N HIS A 149 -13.37 17.10 2.37
CA HIS A 149 -13.50 18.30 1.54
C HIS A 149 -12.17 18.81 0.97
N ALA A 150 -11.17 17.90 0.81
CA ALA A 150 -9.83 18.23 0.36
C ALA A 150 -9.79 18.41 -1.17
N LYS A 151 -9.05 19.44 -1.61
CA LYS A 151 -8.78 19.70 -3.01
C LYS A 151 -7.60 18.86 -3.50
N LYS A 152 -7.44 18.75 -4.82
CA LYS A 152 -6.36 17.96 -5.43
C LYS A 152 -4.97 18.40 -4.98
N HIS A 153 -4.71 19.71 -4.99
CA HIS A 153 -3.43 20.29 -4.61
C HIS A 153 -3.16 20.27 -3.09
N GLU A 154 -4.17 19.91 -2.30
CA GLU A 154 -4.08 19.72 -0.84
C GLU A 154 -3.95 18.25 -0.46
N THR A 155 -3.91 17.34 -1.46
CA THR A 155 -3.92 15.89 -1.23
C THR A 155 -2.64 15.27 -1.76
N ILE A 156 -2.02 14.44 -0.93
CA ILE A 156 -0.90 13.57 -1.30
C ILE A 156 -1.31 12.12 -1.06
N TYR A 157 -0.92 11.24 -1.98
CA TYR A 157 -1.00 9.80 -1.76
C TYR A 157 0.40 9.22 -1.63
N ILE A 158 0.61 8.31 -0.67
CA ILE A 158 1.89 7.63 -0.44
C ILE A 158 1.65 6.12 -0.58
N GLY A 159 2.41 5.48 -1.46
CA GLY A 159 2.26 4.04 -1.73
C GLY A 159 3.46 3.44 -2.45
N ASP A 160 3.51 2.12 -2.45
CA ASP A 160 4.64 1.30 -2.90
C ASP A 160 4.38 0.51 -4.18
N GLU A 161 3.23 0.68 -4.81
CA GLU A 161 2.87 -0.04 -6.02
C GLU A 161 2.56 0.90 -7.21
N VAL A 162 2.85 0.42 -8.43
CA VAL A 162 2.53 1.13 -9.69
C VAL A 162 1.06 1.55 -9.75
N ARG A 163 0.15 0.71 -9.28
CA ARG A 163 -1.29 1.00 -9.26
C ARG A 163 -1.67 2.21 -8.40
N ASP A 164 -0.88 2.53 -7.37
CA ASP A 164 -1.07 3.70 -6.51
C ASP A 164 -0.71 4.98 -7.26
N ILE A 165 0.43 4.92 -7.95
CA ILE A 165 0.90 6.03 -8.79
C ILE A 165 -0.10 6.29 -9.91
N GLU A 166 -0.54 5.23 -10.62
CA GLU A 166 -1.54 5.36 -11.68
C GLU A 166 -2.87 5.92 -11.19
N ALA A 167 -3.37 5.44 -10.03
CA ALA A 167 -4.64 5.90 -9.47
C ALA A 167 -4.58 7.38 -9.09
N SER A 168 -3.48 7.81 -8.49
CA SER A 168 -3.26 9.19 -8.08
C SER A 168 -3.11 10.12 -9.29
N LYS A 169 -2.35 9.71 -10.31
CA LYS A 169 -2.22 10.45 -11.57
C LYS A 169 -3.56 10.63 -12.29
N ARG A 170 -4.41 9.58 -12.34
CA ARG A 170 -5.75 9.71 -12.91
C ARG A 170 -6.62 10.75 -12.20
N LEU A 171 -6.37 10.99 -10.92
CA LEU A 171 -7.07 12.03 -10.14
C LEU A 171 -6.40 13.40 -10.24
N GLY A 172 -5.15 13.47 -10.68
CA GLY A 172 -4.36 14.70 -10.72
C GLY A 172 -4.00 15.19 -9.31
N ILE A 173 -3.70 14.26 -8.39
CA ILE A 173 -3.14 14.53 -7.07
C ILE A 173 -1.67 14.16 -7.04
N ASP A 174 -0.92 14.73 -6.09
CA ASP A 174 0.47 14.35 -5.88
C ASP A 174 0.58 12.93 -5.35
N VAL A 175 1.60 12.20 -5.82
CA VAL A 175 1.90 10.84 -5.37
C VAL A 175 3.39 10.71 -5.05
N LEU A 176 3.65 10.17 -3.86
CA LEU A 176 4.98 9.84 -3.40
C LEU A 176 5.13 8.33 -3.41
N GLY A 177 6.06 7.83 -4.23
CA GLY A 177 6.41 6.43 -4.26
C GLY A 177 7.36 6.09 -3.12
N VAL A 178 7.22 4.89 -2.55
CA VAL A 178 8.15 4.35 -1.56
C VAL A 178 8.71 3.01 -2.04
N ALA A 179 10.04 2.86 -2.00
CA ALA A 179 10.73 1.74 -2.64
C ALA A 179 11.02 0.56 -1.70
N TRP A 180 10.62 0.65 -0.44
CA TRP A 180 10.76 -0.45 0.53
C TRP A 180 9.62 -1.47 0.48
N GLY A 181 8.56 -1.22 -0.31
CA GLY A 181 7.37 -2.05 -0.44
C GLY A 181 7.48 -3.19 -1.47
N TYR A 182 6.35 -3.48 -2.14
CA TYR A 182 6.18 -4.66 -3.00
C TYR A 182 6.75 -4.52 -4.40
N ASP A 183 6.48 -3.39 -5.08
CA ASP A 183 6.94 -3.23 -6.45
C ASP A 183 8.40 -2.77 -6.49
N ALA A 184 9.15 -3.29 -7.45
CA ALA A 184 10.55 -2.94 -7.59
C ALA A 184 10.72 -1.44 -7.90
N GLN A 185 11.78 -0.86 -7.37
CA GLN A 185 12.12 0.55 -7.57
C GLN A 185 12.13 0.96 -9.04
N SER A 186 12.60 0.08 -9.94
CA SER A 186 12.63 0.33 -11.38
C SER A 186 11.23 0.53 -11.97
N LEU A 187 10.24 -0.25 -11.53
CA LEU A 187 8.84 -0.12 -11.94
C LEU A 187 8.23 1.20 -11.42
N LEU A 188 8.51 1.52 -10.17
CA LEU A 188 8.03 2.77 -9.56
C LEU A 188 8.62 3.98 -10.28
N LYS A 189 9.93 3.96 -10.58
CA LYS A 189 10.60 5.01 -11.37
C LYS A 189 9.98 5.16 -12.77
N ALA A 190 9.73 4.04 -13.46
CA ALA A 190 9.10 4.05 -14.77
C ALA A 190 7.68 4.62 -14.74
N SER A 191 6.97 4.47 -13.62
CA SER A 191 5.64 5.03 -13.41
C SER A 191 5.65 6.52 -13.07
N ALA A 192 6.84 7.12 -12.91
CA ALA A 192 7.09 8.55 -12.68
C ALA A 192 6.19 9.19 -11.59
N PRO A 193 6.32 8.79 -10.32
CA PRO A 193 5.68 9.51 -9.21
C PRO A 193 6.25 10.94 -9.09
N ASN A 194 5.61 11.83 -8.33
CA ASN A 194 6.17 13.17 -8.08
C ASN A 194 7.53 13.08 -7.39
N ASN A 195 7.66 12.16 -6.44
CA ASN A 195 8.94 11.78 -5.82
C ASN A 195 8.95 10.30 -5.49
N LEU A 196 10.14 9.71 -5.38
CA LEU A 196 10.37 8.33 -4.96
C LEU A 196 11.41 8.32 -3.84
N PHE A 197 11.10 7.63 -2.74
CA PHE A 197 11.94 7.57 -1.55
C PHE A 197 12.39 6.14 -1.28
N ASP A 198 13.66 5.98 -0.94
CA ASP A 198 14.24 4.68 -0.62
C ASP A 198 14.09 4.36 0.88
N THR A 199 13.97 5.38 1.73
CA THR A 199 13.88 5.23 3.19
C THR A 199 12.74 6.07 3.78
N VAL A 200 12.23 5.64 4.94
CA VAL A 200 11.25 6.40 5.72
C VAL A 200 11.83 7.75 6.19
N ASP A 201 13.14 7.79 6.47
CA ASP A 201 13.83 9.01 6.89
C ASP A 201 13.82 10.08 5.79
N ASP A 202 14.09 9.71 4.55
CA ASP A 202 14.06 10.64 3.41
C ASP A 202 12.63 11.13 3.11
N LEU A 203 11.63 10.23 3.19
CA LEU A 203 10.22 10.60 3.13
C LEU A 203 9.86 11.59 4.23
N THR A 204 10.32 11.32 5.46
CA THR A 204 10.09 12.19 6.63
C THR A 204 10.66 13.59 6.39
N LYS A 205 11.94 13.69 5.99
CA LYS A 205 12.58 14.98 5.69
C LYS A 205 11.77 15.76 4.67
N TYR A 206 11.32 15.10 3.60
CA TYR A 206 10.51 15.75 2.56
C TYR A 206 9.16 16.24 3.09
N LEU A 207 8.40 15.38 3.79
CA LEU A 207 7.07 15.74 4.30
C LEU A 207 7.13 16.87 5.35
N LEU A 208 8.24 16.98 6.07
CA LEU A 208 8.44 18.05 7.04
C LEU A 208 8.74 19.43 6.39
N THR A 209 8.99 19.49 5.08
CA THR A 209 9.13 20.76 4.33
C THR A 209 7.80 21.31 3.84
N LEU A 210 6.73 20.53 3.90
CA LEU A 210 5.38 20.90 3.47
C LEU A 210 4.66 21.73 4.53
#